data_22a1ecb701294bbdb6825acb3fc733b2
#
_entry.id   22a1ecb701294bbdb6825acb3fc733b2
#
_cell.length_a   1.000
_cell.length_b   1.000
_cell.length_c   1.000
_cell.angle_alpha   90.00
_cell.angle_beta   90.00
_cell.angle_gamma   90.00
#
_symmetry.space_group_name_H-M   'P 1'
#
loop_
_entity.id
_entity.type
_entity.pdbx_description
1 polymer ?
#
loop_
_entity_poly.entity_id
_entity_poly.type
_entity_poly.pdbx_seq_one_letter_code
_entity_poly.pdbx_strand_id
1 'polypeptide(L)'
;MTKVTPVIASLLILALIAGAGAAQVGSSNTSDINESSNQTIGMEGASAQNMSGNATDLTNAGSMLAAELQGNTSRTNLTVSNVTAEIGLELVAENFTSPLAITAPDDGTGRLFVVDQIGVVQVVDANGTTLPEPFLDLRDRMVDLNPTYDERGLLSIAFHPNFSENGKVYAFYSAPLRPEAPEDWNCTNHISEFQVDPEDQNRVNMTSEKVLMYIDKPYHNHNGGQLAFSPADGYLYISLGDAGRANDVGNGHTPGIGNAQDLTKIYGKMLRIDVENVTDGNVTIPQNVTGMMNQTENMSVNRTANPPDPTWTTFAGSLYGIPADNPFAENQTEILDTYAYDAVPPEIYAYGFRNPAYMSFDSGGNNALFVADAGQNLFEEVDVVYNGGNYGWNIREGTHCFDPNATTAPPESCNTTGYLGEPLIGPIFEGGRDLGIVVVGGNVYRGTAVPDLEGRYVFGYWSDSRTVGNGTLLAAKPPAGWAAPQSAANLTPEANAMWEVQMVNITSGENETLGMFLRGFGE
;
A
#
# COMPACT_ATOMS: atom_id res chain seq x y z
N MET A 1 40.08 -23.61 -12.53
CA MET A 1 38.65 -23.58 -12.87
C MET A 1 37.91 -24.14 -11.68
N THR A 2 37.64 -23.30 -10.72
CA THR A 2 36.91 -23.63 -9.50
C THR A 2 35.47 -23.24 -9.76
N LYS A 3 34.57 -24.22 -9.77
CA LYS A 3 33.12 -23.97 -9.86
C LYS A 3 32.67 -23.25 -8.60
N VAL A 4 32.30 -21.98 -8.74
CA VAL A 4 31.60 -21.24 -7.70
C VAL A 4 30.13 -21.68 -7.79
N THR A 5 29.66 -22.37 -6.80
CA THR A 5 28.23 -22.69 -6.63
C THR A 5 27.55 -21.38 -6.22
N PRO A 6 26.52 -20.88 -6.93
CA PRO A 6 25.80 -19.70 -6.49
C PRO A 6 25.05 -20.04 -5.20
N VAL A 7 25.33 -19.31 -4.15
CA VAL A 7 24.52 -19.29 -2.93
C VAL A 7 23.34 -18.37 -3.24
N ILE A 8 22.13 -18.92 -3.19
CA ILE A 8 20.88 -18.20 -3.42
C ILE A 8 20.74 -17.15 -2.30
N ALA A 9 20.85 -15.89 -2.64
CA ALA A 9 20.53 -14.81 -1.75
C ALA A 9 19.02 -14.58 -1.82
N SER A 10 18.36 -14.62 -0.68
CA SER A 10 16.92 -14.36 -0.57
C SER A 10 16.62 -12.87 -0.70
N LEU A 11 16.87 -12.29 -1.85
CA LEU A 11 16.23 -11.07 -2.31
C LEU A 11 15.39 -11.46 -3.52
N LEU A 12 14.13 -11.80 -3.27
CA LEU A 12 13.22 -12.19 -4.34
C LEU A 12 12.62 -10.92 -4.93
N ILE A 13 13.14 -10.49 -6.07
CA ILE A 13 12.57 -9.40 -6.85
C ILE A 13 11.55 -10.02 -7.79
N LEU A 14 10.27 -9.73 -7.56
CA LEU A 14 9.21 -10.16 -8.46
C LEU A 14 9.17 -9.23 -9.66
N ALA A 15 9.92 -9.58 -10.69
CA ALA A 15 9.84 -8.93 -11.98
C ALA A 15 8.87 -9.74 -12.86
N LEU A 16 7.75 -9.14 -13.26
CA LEU A 16 6.71 -9.83 -14.01
C LEU A 16 6.51 -9.26 -15.40
N ILE A 17 6.49 -10.20 -16.34
CA ILE A 17 6.04 -9.94 -17.70
C ILE A 17 4.52 -9.82 -17.67
N ALA A 18 3.97 -8.60 -17.77
CA ALA A 18 2.58 -8.43 -18.12
C ALA A 18 2.38 -9.00 -19.51
N GLY A 19 1.70 -10.13 -19.63
CA GLY A 19 1.21 -10.66 -20.88
C GLY A 19 0.12 -9.75 -21.45
N ALA A 20 0.51 -8.58 -21.98
CA ALA A 20 -0.35 -7.89 -22.92
C ALA A 20 -0.40 -8.77 -24.16
N GLY A 21 -1.58 -9.31 -24.50
CA GLY A 21 -1.83 -9.98 -25.75
C GLY A 21 -1.50 -9.06 -26.92
N ALA A 22 -0.24 -9.04 -27.32
CA ALA A 22 0.17 -8.46 -28.57
C ALA A 22 -0.33 -9.37 -29.68
N ALA A 23 -1.41 -8.96 -30.33
CA ALA A 23 -1.75 -9.50 -31.64
C ALA A 23 -0.52 -9.34 -32.53
N GLN A 24 0.12 -10.45 -32.87
CA GLN A 24 1.15 -10.49 -33.90
C GLN A 24 0.55 -10.02 -35.22
N VAL A 25 0.89 -8.81 -35.62
CA VAL A 25 0.73 -8.40 -37.02
C VAL A 25 1.86 -9.07 -37.81
N GLY A 26 1.56 -10.22 -38.38
CA GLY A 26 2.41 -10.87 -39.36
C GLY A 26 2.56 -9.97 -40.58
N SER A 27 3.78 -9.56 -40.88
CA SER A 27 4.13 -8.98 -42.15
C SER A 27 4.06 -10.04 -43.23
N SER A 28 3.06 -9.98 -44.10
CA SER A 28 3.12 -10.61 -45.40
C SER A 28 2.75 -9.61 -46.51
N ASN A 29 3.63 -9.55 -47.49
CA ASN A 29 3.62 -8.70 -48.68
C ASN A 29 2.36 -8.93 -49.57
N THR A 30 1.93 -7.78 -50.08
CA THR A 30 1.36 -7.50 -51.42
C THR A 30 0.54 -8.55 -52.16
N SER A 31 -0.65 -8.22 -52.54
CA SER A 31 -1.15 -7.84 -53.87
C SER A 31 -2.64 -8.11 -54.02
N ASP A 32 -3.32 -7.10 -54.54
CA ASP A 32 -4.54 -7.08 -55.38
C ASP A 32 -5.78 -7.91 -55.02
N ILE A 33 -6.90 -7.28 -54.90
CA ILE A 33 -8.00 -7.20 -55.88
C ILE A 33 -9.31 -6.72 -55.19
N ASN A 34 -9.96 -5.86 -55.92
CA ASN A 34 -11.24 -5.20 -55.82
C ASN A 34 -12.48 -6.02 -55.38
N GLU A 35 -13.46 -5.22 -55.00
CA GLU A 35 -14.92 -5.27 -55.20
C GLU A 35 -15.83 -5.80 -54.09
N SER A 36 -16.54 -4.79 -53.60
CA SER A 36 -17.98 -4.69 -53.36
C SER A 36 -18.77 -5.85 -52.72
N SER A 37 -19.39 -5.53 -51.61
CA SER A 37 -20.88 -5.56 -51.52
C SER A 37 -21.39 -5.03 -50.17
N ASN A 38 -22.29 -4.06 -50.31
CA ASN A 38 -23.21 -3.58 -49.28
C ASN A 38 -24.09 -4.72 -48.78
N GLN A 39 -24.21 -4.87 -47.48
CA GLN A 39 -25.45 -5.32 -46.85
C GLN A 39 -25.72 -4.59 -45.54
N THR A 40 -26.69 -3.73 -45.61
CA THR A 40 -27.40 -3.10 -44.52
C THR A 40 -28.28 -4.13 -43.84
N ILE A 41 -28.07 -4.38 -42.55
CA ILE A 41 -29.09 -5.05 -41.72
C ILE A 41 -29.48 -4.04 -40.66
N GLY A 42 -30.71 -3.56 -40.74
CA GLY A 42 -31.37 -2.76 -39.76
C GLY A 42 -31.72 -3.57 -38.52
N MET A 43 -31.49 -3.00 -37.35
CA MET A 43 -32.18 -3.37 -36.13
C MET A 43 -32.81 -2.13 -35.52
N GLU A 44 -34.11 -2.14 -35.50
CA GLU A 44 -34.94 -1.16 -34.79
C GLU A 44 -34.91 -1.40 -33.28
N GLY A 45 -34.83 -0.30 -32.53
CA GLY A 45 -35.61 -0.08 -31.34
C GLY A 45 -35.16 -0.75 -30.04
N ALA A 46 -34.25 -0.11 -29.30
CA ALA A 46 -34.30 -0.13 -27.83
C ALA A 46 -33.99 1.26 -27.31
N SER A 47 -34.93 1.78 -26.54
CA SER A 47 -34.96 3.12 -25.97
C SER A 47 -33.75 3.42 -25.10
N ALA A 48 -33.09 4.54 -25.41
CA ALA A 48 -32.09 5.15 -24.54
C ALA A 48 -32.80 5.69 -23.27
N GLN A 49 -32.55 5.06 -22.14
CA GLN A 49 -32.73 5.68 -20.84
C GLN A 49 -31.37 6.13 -20.31
N ASN A 50 -31.30 7.43 -20.12
CA ASN A 50 -30.32 8.24 -19.43
C ASN A 50 -29.32 7.49 -18.53
N MET A 51 -28.09 7.39 -19.01
CA MET A 51 -26.89 7.38 -18.16
C MET A 51 -26.17 8.70 -18.38
N SER A 52 -26.52 9.73 -17.63
CA SER A 52 -25.70 10.92 -17.45
C SER A 52 -24.66 10.65 -16.36
N GLY A 53 -23.75 9.75 -16.60
CA GLY A 53 -22.49 9.65 -15.88
C GLY A 53 -21.50 10.64 -16.49
N ASN A 54 -20.99 11.54 -15.66
CA ASN A 54 -20.21 12.71 -16.03
C ASN A 54 -19.06 12.37 -17.01
N ALA A 55 -19.20 12.86 -18.25
CA ALA A 55 -18.12 12.91 -19.24
C ALA A 55 -16.90 13.78 -18.77
N THR A 56 -17.01 14.47 -17.65
CA THR A 56 -15.96 15.28 -17.03
C THR A 56 -14.88 14.44 -16.34
N ASP A 57 -15.18 13.22 -15.87
CA ASP A 57 -14.16 12.41 -15.19
C ASP A 57 -13.17 11.76 -16.18
N LEU A 58 -13.62 11.40 -17.38
CA LEU A 58 -12.72 10.86 -18.41
C LEU A 58 -11.84 11.94 -19.05
N THR A 59 -12.34 13.18 -19.14
CA THR A 59 -11.55 14.35 -19.61
C THR A 59 -10.55 14.82 -18.57
N ASN A 60 -10.87 14.71 -17.28
CA ASN A 60 -9.93 15.03 -16.21
C ASN A 60 -8.79 13.99 -16.10
N ALA A 61 -9.08 12.71 -16.24
CA ALA A 61 -8.02 11.68 -16.30
C ALA A 61 -7.08 11.92 -17.50
N GLY A 62 -7.63 12.26 -18.67
CA GLY A 62 -6.84 12.57 -19.85
C GLY A 62 -6.07 13.89 -19.76
N SER A 63 -6.59 14.90 -19.09
CA SER A 63 -5.91 16.19 -18.89
C SER A 63 -4.86 16.13 -17.77
N MET A 64 -5.07 15.30 -16.77
CA MET A 64 -4.04 14.99 -15.75
C MET A 64 -2.87 14.22 -16.36
N LEU A 65 -3.13 13.24 -17.24
CA LEU A 65 -2.08 12.55 -18.02
C LEU A 65 -1.25 13.51 -18.89
N ALA A 66 -1.88 14.54 -19.48
CA ALA A 66 -1.20 15.50 -20.33
C ALA A 66 -0.43 16.58 -19.55
N ALA A 67 -0.85 16.92 -18.34
CA ALA A 67 -0.17 17.89 -17.47
C ALA A 67 1.09 17.26 -16.83
N GLU A 68 1.06 15.99 -16.49
CA GLU A 68 2.23 15.24 -15.98
C GLU A 68 3.38 15.13 -17.01
N LEU A 69 3.07 15.20 -18.31
CA LEU A 69 4.09 15.11 -19.37
C LEU A 69 4.84 16.44 -19.62
N GLN A 70 4.45 17.55 -18.99
CA GLN A 70 5.09 18.87 -19.19
C GLN A 70 5.69 19.46 -17.90
N GLY A 71 5.79 18.69 -16.83
CA GLY A 71 6.39 19.10 -15.56
C GLY A 71 7.84 19.51 -15.74
N ASN A 72 8.13 20.74 -15.41
CA ASN A 72 9.46 21.32 -15.37
C ASN A 72 10.28 20.54 -14.34
N THR A 73 11.26 19.76 -14.79
CA THR A 73 12.12 18.93 -13.95
C THR A 73 12.97 19.81 -13.05
N SER A 74 12.47 20.12 -11.86
CA SER A 74 13.31 20.58 -10.77
C SER A 74 14.13 19.38 -10.32
N ARG A 75 15.41 19.34 -10.74
CA ARG A 75 16.35 18.29 -10.34
C ARG A 75 16.47 18.35 -8.82
N THR A 76 16.04 17.31 -8.15
CA THR A 76 16.41 17.09 -6.76
C THR A 76 17.93 17.06 -6.67
N ASN A 77 18.51 17.72 -5.66
CA ASN A 77 19.95 17.63 -5.38
C ASN A 77 20.35 16.24 -4.83
N LEU A 78 19.55 15.22 -5.11
CA LEU A 78 19.85 13.86 -4.71
C LEU A 78 21.02 13.35 -5.54
N THR A 79 22.16 13.18 -4.90
CA THR A 79 23.31 12.52 -5.53
C THR A 79 23.07 11.01 -5.44
N VAL A 80 22.31 10.47 -6.38
CA VAL A 80 22.28 9.01 -6.56
C VAL A 80 23.64 8.62 -7.11
N SER A 81 24.49 8.06 -6.28
CA SER A 81 25.77 7.52 -6.70
C SER A 81 25.57 6.11 -7.26
N ASN A 82 26.39 5.71 -8.25
CA ASN A 82 26.37 4.32 -8.71
C ASN A 82 26.88 3.40 -7.60
N VAL A 83 26.11 2.35 -7.30
CA VAL A 83 26.57 1.27 -6.41
C VAL A 83 27.61 0.45 -7.16
N THR A 84 28.60 0.00 -6.45
CA THR A 84 29.53 -1.03 -6.94
C THR A 84 28.91 -2.43 -6.90
N ALA A 85 27.75 -2.62 -6.25
CA ALA A 85 27.06 -3.90 -6.21
C ALA A 85 26.42 -4.21 -7.56
N GLU A 86 26.87 -5.30 -8.15
CA GLU A 86 26.27 -5.91 -9.33
C GLU A 86 25.43 -7.10 -8.90
N ILE A 87 24.14 -7.10 -9.27
CA ILE A 87 23.25 -8.23 -8.99
C ILE A 87 22.78 -8.90 -10.27
N GLY A 88 22.72 -10.23 -10.25
CA GLY A 88 22.03 -11.03 -11.24
C GLY A 88 20.60 -11.30 -10.79
N LEU A 89 19.69 -11.48 -11.75
CA LEU A 89 18.31 -11.90 -11.51
C LEU A 89 18.14 -13.34 -11.98
N GLU A 90 17.38 -14.14 -11.19
CA GLU A 90 16.98 -15.48 -11.56
C GLU A 90 15.46 -15.57 -11.59
N LEU A 91 14.90 -16.17 -12.65
CA LEU A 91 13.47 -16.42 -12.76
C LEU A 91 13.07 -17.54 -11.82
N VAL A 92 12.21 -17.26 -10.83
CA VAL A 92 11.73 -18.25 -9.85
C VAL A 92 10.41 -18.87 -10.30
N ALA A 93 9.46 -18.07 -10.78
CA ALA A 93 8.17 -18.53 -11.27
C ALA A 93 7.57 -17.51 -12.25
N GLU A 94 6.61 -17.95 -13.07
CA GLU A 94 5.96 -17.14 -14.10
C GLU A 94 4.47 -17.49 -14.25
N ASN A 95 3.79 -16.82 -15.18
CA ASN A 95 2.36 -17.01 -15.50
C ASN A 95 1.39 -16.48 -14.44
N PHE A 96 1.78 -15.43 -13.73
CA PHE A 96 0.88 -14.61 -12.90
C PHE A 96 0.27 -13.49 -13.75
N THR A 97 -0.91 -13.01 -13.37
CA THR A 97 -1.63 -11.97 -14.14
C THR A 97 -1.20 -10.56 -13.75
N SER A 98 -1.26 -10.24 -12.46
CA SER A 98 -0.91 -8.93 -11.91
C SER A 98 -0.38 -9.07 -10.48
N PRO A 99 0.74 -9.77 -10.27
CA PRO A 99 1.25 -10.01 -8.93
C PRO A 99 1.78 -8.72 -8.31
N LEU A 100 1.51 -8.54 -7.03
CA LEU A 100 1.85 -7.36 -6.24
C LEU A 100 2.91 -7.63 -5.18
N ALA A 101 2.95 -8.83 -4.63
CA ALA A 101 3.85 -9.18 -3.54
C ALA A 101 4.14 -10.67 -3.51
N ILE A 102 5.24 -11.02 -2.86
CA ILE A 102 5.55 -12.38 -2.43
C ILE A 102 5.73 -12.35 -0.91
N THR A 103 5.25 -13.37 -0.25
CA THR A 103 5.46 -13.58 1.18
C THR A 103 5.65 -15.05 1.47
N ALA A 104 6.27 -15.38 2.59
CA ALA A 104 6.45 -16.74 3.05
C ALA A 104 6.14 -16.81 4.55
N PRO A 105 5.45 -17.85 5.03
CA PRO A 105 5.36 -18.12 6.46
C PRO A 105 6.69 -18.70 6.96
N ASP A 106 7.06 -18.40 8.21
CA ASP A 106 8.18 -19.06 8.89
C ASP A 106 7.75 -20.45 9.41
N ASP A 107 7.42 -21.37 8.47
CA ASP A 107 6.97 -22.73 8.78
C ASP A 107 7.98 -23.81 8.37
N GLY A 108 9.14 -23.40 7.88
CA GLY A 108 10.23 -24.27 7.45
C GLY A 108 9.96 -25.05 6.16
N THR A 109 8.86 -24.78 5.43
CA THR A 109 8.49 -25.48 4.19
C THR A 109 9.20 -24.93 2.95
N GLY A 110 9.66 -23.69 3.00
CA GLY A 110 10.29 -22.99 1.87
C GLY A 110 9.32 -22.66 0.73
N ARG A 111 8.01 -22.69 0.99
CA ARG A 111 6.99 -22.27 0.03
C ARG A 111 6.96 -20.74 -0.07
N LEU A 112 6.66 -20.24 -1.28
CA LEU A 112 6.44 -18.84 -1.55
C LEU A 112 4.97 -18.64 -1.94
N PHE A 113 4.39 -17.54 -1.51
CA PHE A 113 2.99 -17.20 -1.76
C PHE A 113 2.95 -15.90 -2.55
N VAL A 114 2.51 -16.01 -3.80
CA VAL A 114 2.43 -14.87 -4.74
C VAL A 114 1.03 -14.29 -4.68
N VAL A 115 0.94 -13.05 -4.23
CA VAL A 115 -0.32 -12.29 -4.17
C VAL A 115 -0.59 -11.70 -5.55
N ASP A 116 -1.65 -12.14 -6.20
CA ASP A 116 -2.07 -11.61 -7.50
C ASP A 116 -3.31 -10.71 -7.32
N GLN A 117 -3.23 -9.48 -7.81
CA GLN A 117 -4.26 -8.44 -7.69
C GLN A 117 -5.65 -8.92 -8.11
N ILE A 118 -5.72 -9.87 -9.05
CA ILE A 118 -6.99 -10.42 -9.55
C ILE A 118 -7.78 -11.22 -8.51
N GLY A 119 -7.25 -11.39 -7.29
CA GLY A 119 -7.96 -12.02 -6.18
C GLY A 119 -7.49 -13.42 -5.83
N VAL A 120 -6.32 -13.83 -6.29
CA VAL A 120 -5.77 -15.15 -5.95
C VAL A 120 -4.40 -15.03 -5.28
N VAL A 121 -4.10 -15.99 -4.41
CA VAL A 121 -2.75 -16.22 -3.91
C VAL A 121 -2.28 -17.57 -4.44
N GLN A 122 -1.21 -17.57 -5.20
CA GLN A 122 -0.61 -18.79 -5.74
C GLN A 122 0.53 -19.28 -4.85
N VAL A 123 0.66 -20.61 -4.73
CA VAL A 123 1.78 -21.25 -4.02
C VAL A 123 2.84 -21.66 -5.03
N VAL A 124 4.08 -21.27 -4.77
CA VAL A 124 5.26 -21.82 -5.42
C VAL A 124 5.98 -22.70 -4.39
N ASP A 125 6.14 -23.97 -4.68
CA ASP A 125 6.80 -24.91 -3.77
C ASP A 125 8.32 -24.65 -3.68
N ALA A 126 8.99 -25.31 -2.75
CA ALA A 126 10.43 -25.18 -2.54
C ALA A 126 11.29 -25.60 -3.76
N ASN A 127 10.70 -26.25 -4.76
CA ASN A 127 11.38 -26.62 -6.01
C ASN A 127 11.12 -25.59 -7.14
N GLY A 128 10.39 -24.51 -6.87
CA GLY A 128 10.02 -23.49 -7.86
C GLY A 128 8.80 -23.87 -8.71
N THR A 129 8.01 -24.88 -8.29
CA THR A 129 6.81 -25.30 -9.03
C THR A 129 5.58 -24.55 -8.52
N THR A 130 4.89 -23.84 -9.38
CA THR A 130 3.57 -23.24 -9.05
C THR A 130 2.53 -24.34 -8.93
N LEU A 131 1.84 -24.42 -7.79
CA LEU A 131 0.78 -25.39 -7.56
C LEU A 131 -0.45 -25.05 -8.43
N PRO A 132 -1.20 -26.07 -8.92
CA PRO A 132 -2.32 -25.85 -9.85
C PRO A 132 -3.51 -25.13 -9.20
N GLU A 133 -3.74 -25.35 -7.91
CA GLU A 133 -4.84 -24.71 -7.18
C GLU A 133 -4.32 -23.55 -6.33
N PRO A 134 -5.02 -22.41 -6.27
CA PRO A 134 -4.60 -21.29 -5.45
C PRO A 134 -4.74 -21.60 -3.96
N PHE A 135 -3.88 -20.99 -3.16
CA PHE A 135 -3.98 -20.99 -1.70
C PHE A 135 -5.23 -20.24 -1.20
N LEU A 136 -5.50 -19.08 -1.78
CA LEU A 136 -6.65 -18.23 -1.48
C LEU A 136 -7.29 -17.78 -2.80
N ASP A 137 -8.61 -17.84 -2.92
CA ASP A 137 -9.35 -17.37 -4.08
C ASP A 137 -10.53 -16.50 -3.64
N LEU A 138 -10.39 -15.19 -3.83
CA LEU A 138 -11.35 -14.17 -3.45
C LEU A 138 -12.12 -13.57 -4.65
N ARG A 139 -11.93 -14.10 -5.87
CA ARG A 139 -12.52 -13.53 -7.09
C ARG A 139 -14.03 -13.36 -7.02
N ASP A 140 -14.73 -14.28 -6.36
CA ASP A 140 -16.20 -14.21 -6.18
C ASP A 140 -16.64 -13.19 -5.09
N ARG A 141 -15.69 -12.61 -4.35
CA ARG A 141 -15.95 -11.67 -3.25
C ARG A 141 -15.48 -10.25 -3.56
N MET A 142 -14.69 -10.09 -4.59
CA MET A 142 -14.09 -8.81 -4.95
C MET A 142 -14.94 -8.02 -5.94
N VAL A 143 -14.64 -6.73 -6.05
CA VAL A 143 -15.13 -5.89 -7.15
C VAL A 143 -14.56 -6.36 -8.48
N ASP A 144 -15.29 -6.11 -9.56
CA ASP A 144 -14.73 -6.22 -10.91
C ASP A 144 -13.62 -5.18 -11.10
N LEU A 145 -12.44 -5.64 -11.49
CA LEU A 145 -11.30 -4.76 -11.72
C LEU A 145 -11.33 -4.17 -13.14
N ASN A 146 -10.93 -2.91 -13.26
CA ASN A 146 -10.74 -2.29 -14.55
C ASN A 146 -9.47 -2.87 -15.22
N PRO A 147 -9.57 -3.51 -16.39
CA PRO A 147 -8.43 -4.17 -17.02
C PRO A 147 -7.35 -3.21 -17.52
N THR A 148 -7.64 -1.91 -17.59
CA THR A 148 -6.68 -0.91 -18.06
C THR A 148 -5.87 -0.34 -16.89
N TYR A 149 -6.53 -0.02 -15.80
CA TYR A 149 -5.92 0.54 -14.59
C TYR A 149 -6.87 0.38 -13.41
N ASP A 150 -6.41 -0.23 -12.34
CA ASP A 150 -7.12 -0.33 -11.07
C ASP A 150 -6.11 -0.42 -9.91
N GLU A 151 -6.41 0.24 -8.81
CA GLU A 151 -5.67 0.09 -7.56
C GLU A 151 -6.42 -0.76 -6.54
N ARG A 152 -7.63 -1.23 -6.88
CA ARG A 152 -8.40 -2.19 -6.09
C ARG A 152 -7.90 -3.60 -6.37
N GLY A 153 -8.38 -4.57 -5.60
CA GLY A 153 -8.04 -5.96 -5.79
C GLY A 153 -7.70 -6.66 -4.49
N LEU A 154 -7.06 -7.81 -4.59
CA LEU A 154 -6.34 -8.41 -3.47
C LEU A 154 -4.98 -7.74 -3.38
N LEU A 155 -4.77 -6.93 -2.33
CA LEU A 155 -3.62 -6.04 -2.24
C LEU A 155 -2.47 -6.66 -1.44
N SER A 156 -2.78 -7.40 -0.38
CA SER A 156 -1.77 -8.13 0.40
C SER A 156 -2.36 -9.28 1.20
N ILE A 157 -1.48 -10.17 1.64
CA ILE A 157 -1.73 -11.09 2.75
C ILE A 157 -0.62 -10.96 3.78
N ALA A 158 -0.92 -11.34 5.03
CA ALA A 158 0.07 -11.52 6.08
C ALA A 158 -0.21 -12.82 6.83
N PHE A 159 0.83 -13.65 6.98
CA PHE A 159 0.74 -14.81 7.84
C PHE A 159 0.89 -14.41 9.31
N HIS A 160 0.10 -15.02 10.17
CA HIS A 160 0.26 -14.83 11.61
C HIS A 160 1.67 -15.26 12.07
N PRO A 161 2.32 -14.58 13.03
CA PRO A 161 3.64 -14.99 13.51
C PRO A 161 3.73 -16.45 13.97
N ASN A 162 2.64 -17.00 14.52
CA ASN A 162 2.53 -18.42 14.90
C ASN A 162 1.76 -19.24 13.84
N PHE A 163 1.90 -18.91 12.55
CA PHE A 163 1.15 -19.57 11.47
C PHE A 163 1.31 -21.10 11.48
N SER A 164 2.51 -21.61 11.72
CA SER A 164 2.78 -23.05 11.80
C SER A 164 1.94 -23.77 12.87
N GLU A 165 1.47 -23.07 13.90
CA GLU A 165 0.68 -23.61 15.00
C GLU A 165 -0.82 -23.35 14.83
N ASN A 166 -1.18 -22.13 14.35
CA ASN A 166 -2.56 -21.67 14.34
C ASN A 166 -3.19 -21.58 12.93
N GLY A 167 -2.40 -21.64 11.87
CA GLY A 167 -2.87 -21.60 10.47
C GLY A 167 -3.62 -20.33 10.07
N LYS A 168 -3.43 -19.21 10.80
CA LYS A 168 -4.12 -17.94 10.52
C LYS A 168 -3.40 -17.15 9.46
N VAL A 169 -4.16 -16.60 8.51
CA VAL A 169 -3.70 -15.66 7.49
C VAL A 169 -4.68 -14.51 7.36
N TYR A 170 -4.15 -13.34 7.12
CA TYR A 170 -4.93 -12.09 6.98
C TYR A 170 -4.83 -11.61 5.54
N ALA A 171 -5.93 -11.06 5.00
CA ALA A 171 -6.00 -10.55 3.65
C ALA A 171 -6.60 -9.15 3.64
N PHE A 172 -6.04 -8.27 2.80
CA PHE A 172 -6.60 -6.98 2.48
C PHE A 172 -7.09 -7.01 1.03
N TYR A 173 -8.40 -6.83 0.81
CA TYR A 173 -8.97 -6.87 -0.52
C TYR A 173 -10.16 -5.92 -0.69
N SER A 174 -10.47 -5.54 -1.93
CA SER A 174 -11.56 -4.64 -2.28
C SER A 174 -12.81 -5.43 -2.67
N ALA A 175 -13.86 -5.33 -1.87
CA ALA A 175 -15.17 -5.92 -2.10
C ALA A 175 -16.16 -4.89 -2.70
N PRO A 176 -17.32 -5.32 -3.23
CA PRO A 176 -18.40 -4.42 -3.61
C PRO A 176 -18.80 -3.52 -2.46
N LEU A 177 -19.25 -2.31 -2.78
CA LEU A 177 -19.70 -1.34 -1.80
C LEU A 177 -20.84 -1.93 -0.95
N ARG A 178 -20.67 -1.89 0.38
CA ARG A 178 -21.69 -2.39 1.30
C ARG A 178 -22.92 -1.46 1.34
N PRO A 179 -24.12 -1.96 1.66
CA PRO A 179 -25.36 -1.19 1.63
C PRO A 179 -25.40 0.00 2.60
N GLU A 180 -24.61 -0.05 3.68
CA GLU A 180 -24.55 1.00 4.71
C GLU A 180 -23.67 2.17 4.32
N ALA A 181 -22.82 2.00 3.29
CA ALA A 181 -21.95 3.04 2.79
C ALA A 181 -22.73 4.08 1.96
N PRO A 182 -22.18 5.30 1.76
CA PRO A 182 -22.77 6.27 0.84
C PRO A 182 -22.90 5.69 -0.57
N GLU A 183 -24.09 5.82 -1.18
CA GLU A 183 -24.42 5.18 -2.47
C GLU A 183 -23.52 5.62 -3.64
N ASP A 184 -22.91 6.80 -3.54
CA ASP A 184 -22.02 7.40 -4.54
C ASP A 184 -20.54 7.05 -4.33
N TRP A 185 -20.24 6.16 -3.35
CA TRP A 185 -18.90 5.67 -3.12
C TRP A 185 -18.58 4.44 -3.98
N ASN A 186 -17.31 4.03 -4.02
CA ASN A 186 -16.81 3.10 -5.02
C ASN A 186 -16.80 1.63 -4.58
N CYS A 187 -16.24 1.35 -3.42
CA CYS A 187 -16.05 -0.02 -2.92
C CYS A 187 -15.91 -0.03 -1.39
N THR A 188 -15.85 -1.22 -0.80
CA THR A 188 -15.50 -1.43 0.59
C THR A 188 -14.26 -2.31 0.66
N ASN A 189 -13.17 -1.81 1.23
CA ASN A 189 -12.01 -2.64 1.52
C ASN A 189 -12.30 -3.49 2.76
N HIS A 190 -11.96 -4.77 2.69
CA HIS A 190 -12.05 -5.72 3.78
C HIS A 190 -10.66 -6.06 4.29
N ILE A 191 -10.51 -6.09 5.61
CA ILE A 191 -9.39 -6.72 6.29
C ILE A 191 -9.95 -7.94 7.00
N SER A 192 -9.56 -9.13 6.52
CA SER A 192 -10.17 -10.39 6.93
C SER A 192 -9.14 -11.38 7.46
N GLU A 193 -9.49 -12.08 8.56
CA GLU A 193 -8.79 -13.27 9.04
C GLU A 193 -9.37 -14.50 8.35
N PHE A 194 -8.50 -15.38 7.91
CA PHE A 194 -8.83 -16.71 7.38
C PHE A 194 -8.07 -17.79 8.13
N GLN A 195 -8.58 -19.01 8.06
CA GLN A 195 -7.94 -20.21 8.59
C GLN A 195 -7.55 -21.13 7.43
N VAL A 196 -6.34 -21.66 7.47
CA VAL A 196 -5.89 -22.71 6.55
C VAL A 196 -6.74 -23.97 6.74
N ASP A 197 -6.99 -24.69 5.67
CA ASP A 197 -7.67 -25.97 5.70
C ASP A 197 -6.81 -26.99 6.50
N PRO A 198 -7.35 -27.60 7.56
CA PRO A 198 -6.59 -28.57 8.37
C PRO A 198 -6.16 -29.82 7.60
N GLU A 199 -6.82 -30.13 6.47
CA GLU A 199 -6.50 -31.28 5.63
C GLU A 199 -5.54 -30.93 4.48
N ASP A 200 -5.40 -29.62 4.13
CA ASP A 200 -4.52 -29.13 3.07
C ASP A 200 -3.91 -27.77 3.41
N GLN A 201 -2.68 -27.77 3.87
CA GLN A 201 -1.94 -26.54 4.23
C GLN A 201 -1.62 -25.62 3.03
N ASN A 202 -1.90 -26.06 1.81
CA ASN A 202 -1.79 -25.23 0.61
C ASN A 202 -3.12 -24.57 0.21
N ARG A 203 -4.12 -24.62 1.08
CA ARG A 203 -5.45 -24.05 0.83
C ARG A 203 -6.03 -23.40 2.07
N VAL A 204 -6.68 -22.26 1.87
CA VAL A 204 -7.50 -21.60 2.89
C VAL A 204 -8.91 -22.21 2.91
N ASN A 205 -9.44 -22.42 4.12
CA ASN A 205 -10.86 -22.69 4.29
C ASN A 205 -11.66 -21.39 4.06
N MET A 206 -12.23 -21.25 2.88
CA MET A 206 -12.97 -20.04 2.48
C MET A 206 -14.21 -19.73 3.35
N THR A 207 -14.72 -20.72 4.11
CA THR A 207 -15.85 -20.50 5.04
C THR A 207 -15.42 -20.00 6.41
N SER A 208 -14.11 -19.92 6.66
CA SER A 208 -13.56 -19.45 7.93
C SER A 208 -13.40 -17.93 8.02
N GLU A 209 -13.71 -17.20 6.95
CA GLU A 209 -13.54 -15.75 6.92
C GLU A 209 -14.19 -15.03 8.09
N LYS A 210 -13.39 -14.16 8.75
CA LYS A 210 -13.86 -13.20 9.73
C LYS A 210 -13.37 -11.83 9.28
N VAL A 211 -14.29 -10.97 8.88
CA VAL A 211 -13.93 -9.60 8.51
C VAL A 211 -13.68 -8.80 9.78
N LEU A 212 -12.45 -8.33 9.97
CA LEU A 212 -12.03 -7.53 11.12
C LEU A 212 -12.44 -6.06 10.93
N MET A 213 -12.29 -5.53 9.72
CA MET A 213 -12.64 -4.15 9.38
C MET A 213 -13.30 -4.07 8.01
N TYR A 214 -14.31 -3.20 7.90
CA TYR A 214 -14.84 -2.68 6.65
C TYR A 214 -14.41 -1.23 6.50
N ILE A 215 -13.84 -0.88 5.36
CA ILE A 215 -13.35 0.45 5.07
C ILE A 215 -13.96 0.89 3.74
N ASP A 216 -15.01 1.72 3.82
CA ASP A 216 -15.68 2.22 2.62
C ASP A 216 -14.80 3.24 1.92
N LYS A 217 -14.73 3.17 0.61
CA LYS A 217 -13.86 3.99 -0.21
C LYS A 217 -14.66 4.85 -1.19
N PRO A 218 -14.48 6.19 -1.19
CA PRO A 218 -15.12 7.05 -2.18
C PRO A 218 -14.54 6.87 -3.58
N TYR A 219 -13.27 6.45 -3.70
CA TYR A 219 -12.57 6.29 -4.97
C TYR A 219 -11.87 4.94 -5.06
N HIS A 220 -11.58 4.51 -6.30
CA HIS A 220 -10.92 3.23 -6.61
C HIS A 220 -9.40 3.22 -6.33
N ASN A 221 -8.80 4.37 -6.08
CA ASN A 221 -7.36 4.53 -5.90
C ASN A 221 -6.97 4.94 -4.48
N HIS A 222 -5.66 4.98 -4.19
CA HIS A 222 -5.04 5.24 -2.89
C HIS A 222 -5.63 4.33 -1.81
N ASN A 223 -5.52 3.03 -2.03
CA ASN A 223 -6.00 2.06 -1.06
C ASN A 223 -5.00 1.82 0.07
N GLY A 224 -3.71 2.14 -0.13
CA GLY A 224 -2.65 1.59 0.68
C GLY A 224 -2.63 0.07 0.49
N GLY A 225 -3.07 -0.68 1.50
CA GLY A 225 -3.47 -2.08 1.35
C GLY A 225 -2.43 -3.09 1.79
N GLN A 226 -1.29 -2.66 2.32
CA GLN A 226 -0.30 -3.58 2.87
C GLN A 226 -0.66 -3.98 4.29
N LEU A 227 -0.48 -5.27 4.59
CA LEU A 227 -0.53 -5.87 5.92
C LEU A 227 0.84 -6.39 6.31
N ALA A 228 1.27 -6.17 7.54
CA ALA A 228 2.50 -6.76 8.07
C ALA A 228 2.40 -6.97 9.58
N PHE A 229 2.92 -8.09 10.09
CA PHE A 229 3.14 -8.27 11.52
C PHE A 229 4.48 -7.71 11.92
N SER A 230 4.50 -6.95 13.01
CA SER A 230 5.74 -6.45 13.57
C SER A 230 6.47 -7.55 14.33
N PRO A 231 7.73 -7.80 14.01
CA PRO A 231 8.53 -8.78 14.75
C PRO A 231 8.89 -8.32 16.18
N ALA A 232 8.71 -7.03 16.48
CA ALA A 232 9.02 -6.45 17.79
C ALA A 232 7.90 -6.66 18.81
N ASP A 233 6.63 -6.55 18.37
CA ASP A 233 5.47 -6.52 19.26
C ASP A 233 4.38 -7.54 18.89
N GLY A 234 4.47 -8.16 17.71
CA GLY A 234 3.52 -9.19 17.23
C GLY A 234 2.17 -8.63 16.79
N TYR A 235 2.00 -7.31 16.73
CA TYR A 235 0.76 -6.68 16.29
C TYR A 235 0.66 -6.60 14.77
N LEU A 236 -0.58 -6.55 14.28
CA LEU A 236 -0.84 -6.36 12.85
C LEU A 236 -0.89 -4.87 12.51
N TYR A 237 -0.03 -4.48 11.59
CA TYR A 237 0.00 -3.14 11.00
C TYR A 237 -0.72 -3.14 9.66
N ILE A 238 -1.43 -2.04 9.38
CA ILE A 238 -2.31 -1.89 8.21
C ILE A 238 -2.07 -0.51 7.62
N SER A 239 -1.70 -0.44 6.35
CA SER A 239 -1.52 0.83 5.66
C SER A 239 -2.80 1.25 4.92
N LEU A 240 -3.18 2.52 5.08
CA LEU A 240 -4.35 3.10 4.40
C LEU A 240 -3.97 4.41 3.73
N GLY A 241 -4.31 4.54 2.44
CA GLY A 241 -4.18 5.79 1.70
C GLY A 241 -5.25 6.82 2.09
N ASP A 242 -5.13 8.03 1.56
CA ASP A 242 -5.96 9.21 1.88
C ASP A 242 -7.43 9.13 1.40
N ALA A 243 -7.87 8.00 0.90
CA ALA A 243 -9.16 7.62 0.33
C ALA A 243 -9.27 7.81 -1.19
N GLY A 244 -8.27 8.36 -1.85
CA GLY A 244 -8.20 8.41 -3.31
C GLY A 244 -8.39 9.79 -3.91
N ARG A 245 -8.44 9.87 -5.23
CA ARG A 245 -8.42 11.10 -6.01
C ARG A 245 -7.11 11.88 -5.85
N ALA A 246 -7.02 13.05 -6.49
CA ALA A 246 -5.86 13.92 -6.37
C ALA A 246 -6.03 14.92 -5.21
N ASN A 247 -4.93 15.33 -4.61
CA ASN A 247 -4.81 16.49 -3.72
C ASN A 247 -5.48 16.33 -2.34
N ASP A 248 -5.92 15.14 -1.97
CA ASP A 248 -6.64 14.86 -0.71
C ASP A 248 -7.87 15.78 -0.54
N VAL A 249 -8.66 15.97 -1.61
CA VAL A 249 -9.85 16.82 -1.63
C VAL A 249 -11.01 16.16 -2.40
N GLY A 250 -12.24 16.56 -2.09
CA GLY A 250 -13.43 16.12 -2.82
C GLY A 250 -14.39 15.30 -1.98
N ASN A 251 -15.17 14.42 -2.64
CA ASN A 251 -16.12 13.55 -1.96
C ASN A 251 -15.40 12.61 -1.00
N GLY A 252 -15.89 12.49 0.25
CA GLY A 252 -15.27 11.68 1.29
C GLY A 252 -13.98 12.23 1.88
N HIS A 253 -13.54 13.43 1.49
CA HIS A 253 -12.39 14.11 2.09
C HIS A 253 -12.82 15.26 3.01
N THR A 254 -12.06 15.47 4.08
CA THR A 254 -12.30 16.57 5.02
C THR A 254 -11.93 17.91 4.39
N PRO A 255 -12.90 18.85 4.27
CA PRO A 255 -12.62 20.13 3.64
C PRO A 255 -11.54 20.93 4.37
N GLY A 256 -10.57 21.42 3.62
CA GLY A 256 -9.51 22.31 4.11
C GLY A 256 -8.27 21.63 4.65
N ILE A 257 -8.42 20.48 5.34
CA ILE A 257 -7.26 19.78 5.92
C ILE A 257 -6.93 18.45 5.25
N GLY A 258 -7.88 17.90 4.47
CA GLY A 258 -7.75 16.57 3.88
C GLY A 258 -7.94 15.44 4.90
N ASN A 259 -7.99 14.22 4.40
CA ASN A 259 -8.15 13.04 5.25
C ASN A 259 -6.85 12.66 5.97
N ALA A 260 -5.70 12.85 5.31
CA ALA A 260 -4.42 12.44 5.86
C ALA A 260 -4.08 13.16 7.17
N GLN A 261 -4.47 14.44 7.29
CA GLN A 261 -4.27 15.25 8.50
C GLN A 261 -5.45 15.20 9.48
N ASP A 262 -6.63 14.73 9.07
CA ASP A 262 -7.79 14.63 9.95
C ASP A 262 -7.70 13.35 10.80
N LEU A 263 -7.43 13.51 12.09
CA LEU A 263 -7.32 12.40 13.04
C LEU A 263 -8.67 11.74 13.37
N THR A 264 -9.79 12.31 12.96
CA THR A 264 -11.10 11.64 13.09
C THR A 264 -11.33 10.59 12.00
N LYS A 265 -10.45 10.53 11.00
CA LYS A 265 -10.48 9.62 9.86
C LYS A 265 -9.38 8.58 9.95
N ILE A 266 -9.64 7.38 9.43
CA ILE A 266 -8.60 6.34 9.32
C ILE A 266 -7.81 6.41 8.01
N TYR A 267 -8.22 7.26 7.07
CA TYR A 267 -7.57 7.41 5.78
C TYR A 267 -6.27 8.22 5.89
N GLY A 268 -5.27 7.85 5.09
CA GLY A 268 -3.94 8.44 5.16
C GLY A 268 -3.21 8.10 6.47
N LYS A 269 -3.39 6.87 6.95
CA LYS A 269 -2.91 6.39 8.26
C LYS A 269 -2.18 5.07 8.16
N MET A 270 -1.32 4.85 9.12
CA MET A 270 -0.87 3.53 9.51
C MET A 270 -1.67 3.13 10.75
N LEU A 271 -2.37 1.99 10.70
CA LEU A 271 -3.11 1.45 11.85
C LEU A 271 -2.30 0.31 12.48
N ARG A 272 -2.53 0.07 13.78
CA ARG A 272 -1.95 -1.05 14.54
C ARG A 272 -3.00 -1.67 15.45
N ILE A 273 -3.20 -2.98 15.34
CA ILE A 273 -4.20 -3.75 16.10
C ILE A 273 -3.59 -5.04 16.67
N ASP A 274 -4.18 -5.52 17.76
CA ASP A 274 -3.85 -6.79 18.42
C ASP A 274 -4.88 -7.86 18.02
N VAL A 275 -4.47 -8.83 17.22
CA VAL A 275 -5.35 -9.91 16.74
C VAL A 275 -5.41 -11.12 17.68
N GLU A 276 -4.58 -11.14 18.75
CA GLU A 276 -4.54 -12.21 19.76
C GLU A 276 -5.45 -11.91 20.96
N ASN A 277 -5.42 -10.67 21.45
CA ASN A 277 -6.19 -10.25 22.60
C ASN A 277 -7.53 -9.67 22.17
N VAL A 278 -8.36 -10.51 21.58
CA VAL A 278 -9.77 -10.19 21.31
C VAL A 278 -10.47 -10.06 22.66
N THR A 279 -10.60 -8.85 23.15
CA THR A 279 -11.40 -8.61 24.36
C THR A 279 -12.87 -8.72 23.99
N ASP A 280 -13.55 -9.73 24.53
CA ASP A 280 -15.00 -9.90 24.42
C ASP A 280 -15.72 -8.58 24.81
N GLY A 281 -15.94 -7.71 23.85
CA GLY A 281 -16.86 -6.57 23.94
C GLY A 281 -16.57 -5.47 24.97
N ASN A 282 -15.47 -5.48 25.70
CA ASN A 282 -15.14 -4.49 26.72
C ASN A 282 -13.84 -3.74 26.36
N VAL A 283 -13.84 -2.96 25.31
CA VAL A 283 -12.95 -1.79 25.30
C VAL A 283 -13.49 -0.86 26.40
N THR A 284 -12.77 -0.77 27.50
CA THR A 284 -13.10 0.18 28.57
C THR A 284 -12.80 1.57 28.03
N ILE A 285 -13.79 2.21 27.40
CA ILE A 285 -13.70 3.64 27.12
C ILE A 285 -13.51 4.30 28.49
N PRO A 286 -12.51 5.19 28.66
CA PRO A 286 -12.35 5.93 29.90
C PRO A 286 -13.67 6.55 30.28
N GLN A 287 -14.13 6.36 31.52
CA GLN A 287 -15.48 6.72 31.99
C GLN A 287 -15.83 8.21 31.84
N ASN A 288 -14.91 9.05 31.44
CA ASN A 288 -15.13 10.47 31.25
C ASN A 288 -15.88 10.86 29.96
N VAL A 289 -16.06 9.91 29.02
CA VAL A 289 -16.89 10.13 27.81
C VAL A 289 -18.37 9.77 28.05
N THR A 290 -18.67 9.10 29.17
CA THR A 290 -20.03 8.63 29.50
C THR A 290 -20.98 9.73 30.03
N GLY A 291 -20.52 10.97 30.15
CA GLY A 291 -21.34 12.10 30.64
C GLY A 291 -22.48 12.53 29.71
N MET A 292 -22.56 12.02 28.49
CA MET A 292 -23.60 12.37 27.51
C MET A 292 -24.46 11.20 27.04
N MET A 293 -24.30 9.99 27.58
CA MET A 293 -25.14 8.84 27.23
C MET A 293 -26.03 8.42 28.39
N ASN A 294 -27.35 8.47 28.17
CA ASN A 294 -28.34 7.96 29.12
C ASN A 294 -28.09 6.46 29.37
N GLN A 295 -27.99 6.13 30.64
CA GLN A 295 -27.85 4.77 31.16
C GLN A 295 -29.01 3.91 30.70
N THR A 296 -28.73 2.86 30.01
CA THR A 296 -29.23 1.48 30.13
C THR A 296 -28.94 0.78 28.82
N GLU A 297 -28.01 -0.12 28.90
CA GLU A 297 -27.94 -1.42 28.22
C GLU A 297 -26.49 -1.85 28.12
N ASN A 298 -26.18 -3.13 28.29
CA ASN A 298 -24.89 -3.76 28.08
C ASN A 298 -24.40 -3.42 26.63
N MET A 299 -23.58 -2.41 26.54
CA MET A 299 -23.11 -1.91 25.23
C MET A 299 -21.89 -2.69 24.81
N SER A 300 -22.06 -3.63 23.91
CA SER A 300 -21.13 -3.79 22.80
C SER A 300 -20.80 -2.37 22.29
N VAL A 301 -19.53 -2.02 22.16
CA VAL A 301 -19.12 -0.69 21.72
C VAL A 301 -19.55 -0.53 20.28
N ASN A 302 -20.80 -0.18 20.09
CA ASN A 302 -21.27 0.42 18.87
C ASN A 302 -20.75 1.85 18.95
N ARG A 303 -19.67 2.20 18.24
CA ARG A 303 -19.22 3.57 18.06
C ARG A 303 -20.25 4.34 17.24
N THR A 304 -21.44 4.52 17.77
CA THR A 304 -22.53 5.27 17.19
C THR A 304 -22.79 6.48 18.02
N ALA A 305 -21.87 7.42 18.09
CA ALA A 305 -22.14 8.73 18.64
C ALA A 305 -21.92 9.78 17.57
N ASN A 306 -23.04 10.21 17.02
CA ASN A 306 -23.32 11.40 16.23
C ASN A 306 -22.47 11.75 15.04
N PRO A 307 -23.02 11.55 13.90
CA PRO A 307 -23.01 10.21 13.36
C PRO A 307 -21.56 9.80 13.29
N PRO A 308 -21.22 8.59 13.69
CA PRO A 308 -19.88 8.10 13.42
C PRO A 308 -19.63 8.35 11.96
N ASP A 309 -18.39 8.59 11.58
CA ASP A 309 -18.04 8.52 10.17
C ASP A 309 -18.60 7.18 9.66
N PRO A 310 -19.63 7.19 8.78
CA PRO A 310 -20.25 5.95 8.33
C PRO A 310 -19.29 5.09 7.49
N THR A 311 -18.07 5.58 7.28
CA THR A 311 -17.09 5.06 6.32
C THR A 311 -16.16 4.01 6.89
N TRP A 312 -16.20 3.72 8.17
CA TRP A 312 -15.53 2.57 8.76
C TRP A 312 -16.31 2.03 9.94
N THR A 313 -16.39 0.73 10.10
CA THR A 313 -17.08 0.08 11.20
C THR A 313 -16.25 -1.07 11.69
N THR A 314 -15.90 -1.01 12.96
CA THR A 314 -15.51 -2.20 13.69
C THR A 314 -16.76 -2.96 14.07
N PHE A 315 -16.77 -4.30 13.93
CA PHE A 315 -17.92 -5.08 14.33
C PHE A 315 -18.19 -5.01 15.84
N ALA A 316 -19.49 -5.09 16.20
CA ALA A 316 -19.92 -5.29 17.57
C ALA A 316 -19.30 -6.59 18.13
N GLY A 317 -18.54 -6.47 19.22
CA GLY A 317 -17.68 -7.53 19.73
C GLY A 317 -16.35 -7.47 18.96
N SER A 318 -15.46 -6.57 19.38
CA SER A 318 -14.18 -6.32 18.72
C SER A 318 -13.49 -7.63 18.38
N LEU A 319 -13.24 -7.85 17.08
CA LEU A 319 -12.52 -9.03 16.62
C LEU A 319 -11.00 -8.84 16.75
N TYR A 320 -10.58 -7.73 17.36
CA TYR A 320 -9.19 -7.39 17.70
C TYR A 320 -9.14 -6.46 18.91
N GLY A 321 -8.00 -6.38 19.57
CA GLY A 321 -7.69 -5.42 20.63
C GLY A 321 -6.95 -4.19 20.12
N ILE A 322 -6.88 -3.17 20.97
CA ILE A 322 -6.06 -1.97 20.72
C ILE A 322 -4.82 -2.06 21.61
N PRO A 323 -3.60 -2.02 21.03
CA PRO A 323 -2.38 -1.92 21.82
C PRO A 323 -2.39 -0.70 22.74
N ALA A 324 -2.08 -0.90 24.02
CA ALA A 324 -2.18 0.17 25.03
C ALA A 324 -1.22 1.34 24.79
N ASP A 325 -0.15 1.09 24.04
CA ASP A 325 0.85 2.08 23.64
C ASP A 325 0.60 2.69 22.26
N ASN A 326 -0.59 2.45 21.64
CA ASN A 326 -0.99 3.25 20.49
C ASN A 326 -1.12 4.73 20.91
N PRO A 327 -0.67 5.67 20.07
CA PRO A 327 -0.56 7.08 20.47
C PRO A 327 -1.90 7.70 20.87
N PHE A 328 -3.01 7.12 20.43
CA PHE A 328 -4.37 7.61 20.69
C PHE A 328 -5.23 6.61 21.48
N ALA A 329 -4.62 5.58 22.09
CA ALA A 329 -5.35 4.57 22.90
C ALA A 329 -5.93 5.17 24.18
N GLU A 330 -5.23 6.12 24.82
CA GLU A 330 -5.62 6.77 26.07
C GLU A 330 -5.57 8.31 25.92
N ASN A 331 -6.37 9.03 26.76
CA ASN A 331 -6.37 10.50 26.87
C ASN A 331 -6.69 11.29 25.60
N GLN A 332 -7.86 11.08 25.03
CA GLN A 332 -8.34 11.86 23.88
C GLN A 332 -8.82 13.27 24.22
N THR A 333 -8.84 13.68 25.51
CA THR A 333 -9.50 14.91 25.97
C THR A 333 -8.87 16.18 25.37
N GLU A 334 -7.55 16.26 25.26
CA GLU A 334 -6.87 17.40 24.64
C GLU A 334 -7.05 17.43 23.12
N ILE A 335 -7.14 16.27 22.49
CA ILE A 335 -7.36 16.12 21.05
C ILE A 335 -8.82 16.45 20.70
N LEU A 336 -9.77 16.03 21.53
CA LEU A 336 -11.19 16.32 21.36
C LEU A 336 -11.49 17.83 21.45
N ASP A 337 -10.76 18.58 22.26
CA ASP A 337 -10.89 20.04 22.33
C ASP A 337 -10.47 20.73 21.01
N THR A 338 -9.55 20.13 20.27
CA THR A 338 -9.08 20.65 18.98
C THR A 338 -10.01 20.24 17.82
N TYR A 339 -10.51 19.01 17.83
CA TYR A 339 -11.35 18.44 16.76
C TYR A 339 -12.86 18.46 17.05
N ALA A 340 -13.28 19.05 18.11
CA ALA A 340 -14.63 19.46 18.53
C ALA A 340 -15.78 18.42 18.55
N TYR A 341 -15.74 17.26 17.84
CA TYR A 341 -16.93 16.41 17.71
C TYR A 341 -16.74 14.90 17.61
N ASP A 342 -15.58 14.36 17.19
CA ASP A 342 -15.44 12.93 16.92
C ASP A 342 -14.24 12.31 17.64
N ALA A 343 -14.42 11.08 18.15
CA ALA A 343 -13.34 10.35 18.79
C ALA A 343 -12.26 9.97 17.76
N VAL A 344 -10.99 10.19 18.10
CA VAL A 344 -9.86 9.72 17.31
C VAL A 344 -9.83 8.19 17.34
N PRO A 345 -9.74 7.49 16.19
CA PRO A 345 -9.59 6.05 16.14
C PRO A 345 -8.34 5.59 16.90
N PRO A 346 -8.48 4.77 17.94
CA PRO A 346 -7.32 4.32 18.73
C PRO A 346 -6.44 3.32 17.98
N GLU A 347 -6.88 2.86 16.83
CA GLU A 347 -6.11 2.03 15.91
C GLU A 347 -4.94 2.79 15.27
N ILE A 348 -5.01 4.13 15.20
CA ILE A 348 -4.01 4.96 14.52
C ILE A 348 -2.66 4.83 15.23
N TYR A 349 -1.64 4.42 14.45
CA TYR A 349 -0.24 4.35 14.87
C TYR A 349 0.56 5.57 14.38
N ALA A 350 0.33 5.99 13.12
CA ALA A 350 0.95 7.16 12.48
C ALA A 350 0.02 7.71 11.40
N TYR A 351 0.27 8.92 10.91
CA TYR A 351 -0.62 9.61 9.99
C TYR A 351 0.10 10.58 9.05
N GLY A 352 -0.65 11.20 8.13
CA GLY A 352 -0.10 12.12 7.16
C GLY A 352 0.49 11.44 5.92
N PHE A 353 -0.10 10.32 5.49
CA PHE A 353 0.28 9.59 4.28
C PHE A 353 -0.70 9.83 3.13
N ARG A 354 -0.19 9.76 1.90
CA ARG A 354 -1.00 9.84 0.69
C ARG A 354 -1.49 8.47 0.23
N ASN A 355 -0.58 7.61 -0.17
CA ASN A 355 -0.85 6.24 -0.59
C ASN A 355 0.30 5.31 -0.21
N PRO A 356 0.42 4.96 1.07
CA PRO A 356 1.48 4.11 1.62
C PRO A 356 1.24 2.65 1.19
N ALA A 357 1.50 2.37 -0.11
CA ALA A 357 1.14 1.10 -0.72
C ALA A 357 2.08 -0.05 -0.34
N TYR A 358 3.25 0.25 0.19
CA TYR A 358 4.26 -0.75 0.56
C TYR A 358 4.83 -0.47 1.94
N MET A 359 4.89 -1.49 2.76
CA MET A 359 5.58 -1.43 4.05
C MET A 359 6.30 -2.74 4.37
N SER A 360 7.40 -2.63 5.11
CA SER A 360 8.15 -3.77 5.61
C SER A 360 8.83 -3.44 6.94
N PHE A 361 9.10 -4.47 7.74
CA PHE A 361 9.91 -4.35 8.94
C PHE A 361 11.33 -4.84 8.68
N ASP A 362 12.32 -4.24 9.32
CA ASP A 362 13.69 -4.76 9.37
C ASP A 362 13.77 -5.93 10.35
N SER A 363 13.21 -7.09 9.98
CA SER A 363 13.04 -8.27 10.83
C SER A 363 14.37 -8.85 11.32
N GLY A 364 15.43 -8.73 10.51
CA GLY A 364 16.78 -9.19 10.86
C GLY A 364 17.64 -8.14 11.59
N GLY A 365 17.08 -6.97 11.93
CA GLY A 365 17.82 -5.85 12.48
C GLY A 365 17.17 -5.19 13.69
N ASN A 366 16.80 -3.92 13.58
CA ASN A 366 16.24 -3.13 14.67
C ASN A 366 14.71 -3.04 14.67
N ASN A 367 14.04 -3.81 13.82
CA ASN A 367 12.58 -3.86 13.64
C ASN A 367 11.95 -2.51 13.21
N ALA A 368 12.72 -1.63 12.58
CA ALA A 368 12.18 -0.39 12.04
C ALA A 368 11.14 -0.67 10.96
N LEU A 369 10.06 0.13 10.95
CA LEU A 369 9.03 0.09 9.94
C LEU A 369 9.40 1.05 8.81
N PHE A 370 9.58 0.51 7.60
CA PHE A 370 9.78 1.26 6.36
C PHE A 370 8.49 1.32 5.57
N VAL A 371 8.19 2.48 5.02
CA VAL A 371 6.99 2.72 4.20
C VAL A 371 7.39 3.47 2.95
N ALA A 372 6.92 3.02 1.79
CA ALA A 372 7.00 3.77 0.54
C ALA A 372 5.63 4.39 0.28
N ASP A 373 5.60 5.71 0.26
CA ASP A 373 4.40 6.52 0.06
C ASP A 373 4.43 7.17 -1.33
N ALA A 374 3.47 6.79 -2.17
CA ALA A 374 3.39 7.30 -3.53
C ALA A 374 2.92 8.77 -3.53
N GLY A 375 3.76 9.64 -4.04
CA GLY A 375 3.52 11.08 -4.12
C GLY A 375 2.49 11.49 -5.17
N GLN A 376 2.13 12.78 -5.17
CA GLN A 376 1.09 13.33 -6.06
C GLN A 376 1.62 13.62 -7.46
N ASN A 377 2.55 14.56 -7.58
CA ASN A 377 3.01 15.05 -8.88
C ASN A 377 4.53 15.15 -9.01
N LEU A 378 5.23 15.51 -7.95
CA LEU A 378 6.63 15.90 -8.04
C LEU A 378 7.58 14.91 -7.38
N PHE A 379 7.20 14.40 -6.21
CA PHE A 379 8.11 13.59 -5.39
C PHE A 379 7.48 12.28 -4.96
N GLU A 380 8.27 11.25 -4.97
CA GLU A 380 8.02 9.96 -4.32
C GLU A 380 8.85 9.90 -3.06
N GLU A 381 8.38 9.22 -2.01
CA GLU A 381 9.11 9.17 -0.74
C GLU A 381 9.14 7.79 -0.10
N VAL A 382 10.18 7.59 0.73
CA VAL A 382 10.30 6.45 1.63
C VAL A 382 10.54 6.97 3.03
N ASP A 383 9.76 6.46 3.98
CA ASP A 383 9.78 6.85 5.37
C ASP A 383 10.23 5.72 6.29
N VAL A 384 10.82 6.09 7.42
CA VAL A 384 10.85 5.23 8.60
C VAL A 384 9.74 5.69 9.53
N VAL A 385 8.82 4.79 9.85
CA VAL A 385 7.58 5.16 10.55
C VAL A 385 7.68 4.88 12.04
N TYR A 386 7.34 5.91 12.82
CA TYR A 386 7.41 5.91 14.29
C TYR A 386 6.02 6.09 14.90
N ASN A 387 5.84 5.53 16.09
CA ASN A 387 4.64 5.71 16.91
C ASN A 387 4.33 7.21 17.10
N GLY A 388 3.12 7.64 16.72
CA GLY A 388 2.64 9.02 16.83
C GLY A 388 3.18 9.99 15.77
N GLY A 389 3.86 9.51 14.73
CA GLY A 389 4.45 10.36 13.69
C GLY A 389 3.42 10.94 12.72
N ASN A 390 3.66 12.22 12.30
CA ASN A 390 2.94 12.89 11.20
C ASN A 390 3.90 13.08 10.02
N TYR A 391 3.61 12.45 8.88
CA TYR A 391 4.46 12.41 7.67
C TYR A 391 4.15 13.50 6.64
N GLY A 392 3.20 14.38 6.97
CA GLY A 392 3.07 15.70 6.35
C GLY A 392 2.11 15.81 5.19
N TRP A 393 1.67 14.73 4.55
CA TRP A 393 0.64 14.82 3.51
C TRP A 393 -0.68 15.33 4.15
N ASN A 394 -1.40 16.31 3.65
CA ASN A 394 -1.23 17.05 2.38
C ASN A 394 -0.68 18.48 2.59
N ILE A 395 0.07 18.71 3.66
CA ILE A 395 0.81 19.97 3.88
C ILE A 395 2.09 19.96 3.02
N ARG A 396 2.66 18.77 2.85
CA ARG A 396 3.89 18.52 2.09
C ARG A 396 3.73 17.34 1.13
N GLU A 397 4.56 17.33 0.08
CA GLU A 397 4.88 16.18 -0.77
C GLU A 397 6.40 16.01 -0.66
N GLY A 398 6.87 14.92 -0.03
CA GLY A 398 8.25 14.82 0.42
C GLY A 398 8.62 15.89 1.45
N THR A 399 9.76 16.55 1.24
CA THR A 399 10.19 17.70 2.04
C THR A 399 9.64 19.03 1.57
N HIS A 400 8.91 19.04 0.45
CA HIS A 400 8.43 20.23 -0.24
C HIS A 400 7.01 20.60 0.17
N CYS A 401 6.71 21.88 0.18
CA CYS A 401 5.34 22.35 0.43
C CYS A 401 4.40 21.90 -0.67
N PHE A 402 3.15 21.60 -0.31
CA PHE A 402 2.11 21.22 -1.26
C PHE A 402 0.98 22.26 -1.27
N ASP A 403 0.49 22.59 -2.47
CA ASP A 403 -0.70 23.42 -2.67
C ASP A 403 -1.63 22.73 -3.69
N PRO A 404 -2.85 22.32 -3.30
CA PRO A 404 -3.78 21.65 -4.19
C PRO A 404 -4.20 22.50 -5.41
N ASN A 405 -3.97 23.83 -5.38
CA ASN A 405 -4.23 24.73 -6.49
C ASN A 405 -3.01 24.96 -7.41
N ALA A 406 -1.83 24.52 -6.99
CA ALA A 406 -0.56 24.72 -7.71
C ALA A 406 0.37 23.50 -7.57
N THR A 407 -0.15 22.32 -7.88
CA THR A 407 0.47 21.01 -7.59
C THR A 407 1.81 20.76 -8.30
N THR A 408 2.15 21.52 -9.32
CA THR A 408 3.45 21.46 -10.03
C THR A 408 4.34 22.68 -9.76
N ALA A 409 3.91 23.58 -8.90
CA ALA A 409 4.64 24.79 -8.52
C ALA A 409 4.50 25.00 -7.00
N PRO A 410 5.20 24.16 -6.20
CA PRO A 410 5.08 24.18 -4.75
C PRO A 410 5.44 25.56 -4.18
N PRO A 411 4.72 26.03 -3.13
CA PRO A 411 5.06 27.26 -2.44
C PRO A 411 6.46 27.19 -1.82
N GLU A 412 7.12 28.33 -1.68
CA GLU A 412 8.45 28.41 -1.04
C GLU A 412 8.39 28.09 0.47
N SER A 413 7.23 28.23 1.11
CA SER A 413 7.04 27.98 2.53
C SER A 413 5.62 27.51 2.87
N CYS A 414 5.53 26.62 3.82
CA CYS A 414 4.29 26.10 4.40
C CYS A 414 4.47 25.82 5.89
N ASN A 415 3.45 25.30 6.55
CA ASN A 415 3.56 24.88 7.94
C ASN A 415 4.62 23.79 8.10
N THR A 416 5.40 23.90 9.16
CA THR A 416 6.38 22.89 9.57
C THR A 416 5.84 21.96 10.66
N THR A 417 4.60 22.21 11.07
CA THR A 417 3.89 21.44 12.10
C THR A 417 2.51 21.04 11.56
N GLY A 418 1.99 19.93 12.03
CA GLY A 418 0.62 19.53 11.84
C GLY A 418 -0.37 20.34 12.68
N TYR A 419 -1.63 19.91 12.68
CA TYR A 419 -2.71 20.66 13.31
C TYR A 419 -2.71 20.60 14.85
N LEU A 420 -2.02 19.65 15.46
CA LEU A 420 -1.81 19.56 16.90
C LEU A 420 -0.53 20.30 17.35
N GLY A 421 0.20 20.94 16.43
CA GLY A 421 1.47 21.60 16.70
C GLY A 421 2.67 20.65 16.73
N GLU A 422 2.47 19.38 16.43
CA GLU A 422 3.52 18.37 16.31
C GLU A 422 4.39 18.63 15.06
N PRO A 423 5.70 18.34 15.10
CA PRO A 423 6.58 18.51 13.96
C PRO A 423 6.22 17.50 12.85
N LEU A 424 6.30 17.96 11.60
CA LEU A 424 6.22 17.05 10.45
C LEU A 424 7.53 16.29 10.30
N ILE A 425 7.44 14.98 10.09
CA ILE A 425 8.57 14.08 9.88
C ILE A 425 8.87 14.03 8.38
N GLY A 426 10.13 14.22 8.01
CA GLY A 426 10.56 14.09 6.62
C GLY A 426 11.00 12.67 6.29
N PRO A 427 11.04 12.34 4.99
CA PRO A 427 11.42 11.02 4.50
C PRO A 427 12.93 10.76 4.65
N ILE A 428 13.31 9.47 4.66
CA ILE A 428 14.70 9.05 4.51
C ILE A 428 15.16 9.10 3.05
N PHE A 429 14.22 9.08 2.11
CA PHE A 429 14.43 9.22 0.69
C PHE A 429 13.29 10.02 0.06
N GLU A 430 13.67 10.95 -0.81
CA GLU A 430 12.78 11.69 -1.68
C GLU A 430 13.34 11.62 -3.10
N GLY A 431 12.53 11.28 -4.07
CA GLY A 431 12.94 11.19 -5.47
C GLY A 431 11.96 11.85 -6.43
N GLY A 432 12.50 12.61 -7.38
CA GLY A 432 11.72 13.25 -8.42
C GLY A 432 11.27 12.27 -9.51
N ARG A 433 10.41 12.76 -10.40
CA ARG A 433 9.88 11.99 -11.54
C ARG A 433 10.93 11.64 -12.60
N ASP A 434 12.12 12.18 -12.51
CA ASP A 434 13.28 11.81 -13.32
C ASP A 434 13.90 10.45 -12.96
N LEU A 435 13.61 9.94 -11.75
CA LEU A 435 14.03 8.60 -11.31
C LEU A 435 12.99 7.53 -11.67
N GLY A 436 11.72 7.89 -11.84
CA GLY A 436 10.64 6.98 -12.14
C GLY A 436 9.25 7.53 -11.76
N ILE A 437 8.22 6.73 -11.96
CA ILE A 437 6.82 7.20 -11.86
C ILE A 437 6.23 6.95 -10.48
N VAL A 438 6.45 5.77 -9.89
CA VAL A 438 5.89 5.36 -8.59
C VAL A 438 6.97 4.64 -7.81
N VAL A 439 7.18 5.04 -6.57
CA VAL A 439 8.06 4.31 -5.65
C VAL A 439 7.42 2.96 -5.29
N VAL A 440 8.23 1.92 -5.32
CA VAL A 440 7.88 0.57 -4.87
C VAL A 440 8.76 0.26 -3.68
N GLY A 441 8.13 0.08 -2.52
CA GLY A 441 8.84 -0.26 -1.29
C GLY A 441 9.42 -1.67 -1.33
N GLY A 442 10.38 -1.90 -0.48
CA GLY A 442 11.13 -3.14 -0.43
C GLY A 442 11.49 -3.54 0.99
N ASN A 443 12.66 -4.16 1.15
CA ASN A 443 13.11 -4.71 2.43
C ASN A 443 14.55 -4.31 2.75
N VAL A 444 14.90 -4.35 4.05
CA VAL A 444 16.30 -4.24 4.46
C VAL A 444 17.01 -5.56 4.13
N TYR A 445 17.99 -5.50 3.24
CA TYR A 445 18.74 -6.70 2.88
C TYR A 445 19.60 -7.21 4.04
N ARG A 446 19.34 -8.43 4.48
CA ARG A 446 20.03 -9.13 5.58
C ARG A 446 20.76 -10.39 5.13
N GLY A 447 20.70 -10.68 3.83
CA GLY A 447 21.42 -11.79 3.23
C GLY A 447 22.94 -11.54 3.15
N THR A 448 23.70 -12.63 2.99
CA THR A 448 25.17 -12.58 2.90
C THR A 448 25.70 -12.69 1.46
N ALA A 449 24.83 -12.97 0.48
CA ALA A 449 25.25 -13.21 -0.89
C ALA A 449 25.68 -11.95 -1.63
N VAL A 450 25.15 -10.78 -1.24
CA VAL A 450 25.54 -9.46 -1.77
C VAL A 450 25.96 -8.56 -0.60
N PRO A 451 27.21 -8.67 -0.13
CA PRO A 451 27.67 -7.97 1.08
C PRO A 451 27.54 -6.45 1.00
N ASP A 452 27.63 -5.88 -0.19
CA ASP A 452 27.47 -4.42 -0.41
C ASP A 452 26.05 -3.91 -0.16
N LEU A 453 25.06 -4.79 -0.12
CA LEU A 453 23.66 -4.46 0.21
C LEU A 453 23.32 -4.73 1.68
N GLU A 454 24.17 -5.43 2.44
CA GLU A 454 23.88 -5.77 3.83
C GLU A 454 23.54 -4.53 4.66
N GLY A 455 22.38 -4.55 5.33
CA GLY A 455 21.87 -3.46 6.15
C GLY A 455 21.32 -2.26 5.38
N ARG A 456 21.21 -2.33 4.07
CA ARG A 456 20.57 -1.29 3.25
C ARG A 456 19.11 -1.63 3.01
N TYR A 457 18.25 -0.62 2.97
CA TYR A 457 16.88 -0.76 2.49
C TYR A 457 16.90 -0.77 0.96
N VAL A 458 16.53 -1.90 0.37
CA VAL A 458 16.46 -2.08 -1.08
C VAL A 458 15.03 -1.89 -1.54
N PHE A 459 14.82 -0.95 -2.45
CA PHE A 459 13.53 -0.54 -2.98
C PHE A 459 13.69 -0.12 -4.45
N GLY A 460 12.67 0.47 -5.06
CA GLY A 460 12.84 0.89 -6.44
C GLY A 460 11.70 1.73 -6.97
N TYR A 461 11.69 1.90 -8.28
CA TYR A 461 10.60 2.54 -9.01
C TYR A 461 9.91 1.54 -9.91
N TRP A 462 8.59 1.64 -9.98
CA TRP A 462 7.75 0.80 -10.84
C TRP A 462 8.22 0.80 -12.29
N SER A 463 8.48 1.98 -12.85
CA SER A 463 9.03 2.18 -14.20
C SER A 463 9.31 3.67 -14.43
N ASP A 464 10.14 3.98 -15.41
CA ASP A 464 10.33 5.33 -15.97
C ASP A 464 9.29 5.65 -17.07
N SER A 465 8.52 4.65 -17.50
CA SER A 465 7.51 4.76 -18.57
C SER A 465 6.21 4.06 -18.17
N ARG A 466 5.08 4.62 -18.57
CA ARG A 466 3.75 4.01 -18.36
C ARG A 466 3.43 2.89 -19.34
N THR A 467 4.16 2.77 -20.43
CA THR A 467 3.86 1.84 -21.53
C THR A 467 4.90 0.75 -21.72
N VAL A 468 6.11 0.98 -21.23
CA VAL A 468 7.22 0.04 -21.32
C VAL A 468 7.79 -0.18 -19.93
N GLY A 469 7.86 -1.42 -19.49
CA GLY A 469 8.44 -1.75 -18.19
C GLY A 469 9.93 -1.44 -18.18
N ASN A 470 10.35 -0.57 -17.27
CA ASN A 470 11.74 -0.17 -17.08
C ASN A 470 11.96 0.24 -15.61
N GLY A 471 11.65 -0.69 -14.71
CA GLY A 471 11.84 -0.49 -13.27
C GLY A 471 13.31 -0.38 -12.89
N THR A 472 13.59 0.35 -11.82
CA THR A 472 14.93 0.54 -11.28
C THR A 472 15.00 0.05 -9.83
N LEU A 473 16.20 -0.32 -9.39
CA LEU A 473 16.47 -0.70 -8.01
C LEU A 473 17.39 0.32 -7.36
N LEU A 474 17.07 0.66 -6.13
CA LEU A 474 17.79 1.59 -5.28
C LEU A 474 18.13 0.92 -3.95
N ALA A 475 19.19 1.39 -3.31
CA ALA A 475 19.60 0.92 -1.99
C ALA A 475 19.92 2.12 -1.09
N ALA A 476 19.12 2.33 -0.05
CA ALA A 476 19.32 3.37 0.95
C ALA A 476 20.19 2.85 2.09
N LYS A 477 21.23 3.61 2.44
CA LYS A 477 22.16 3.26 3.50
C LYS A 477 21.86 4.09 4.75
N PRO A 478 21.58 3.44 5.89
CA PRO A 478 21.41 4.18 7.15
C PRO A 478 22.69 4.92 7.54
N PRO A 479 22.58 6.11 8.17
CA PRO A 479 23.73 6.81 8.74
C PRO A 479 24.49 5.94 9.75
N ALA A 480 25.80 6.16 9.88
CA ALA A 480 26.60 5.39 10.82
C ALA A 480 26.08 5.55 12.26
N GLY A 481 25.80 4.43 12.91
CA GLY A 481 25.25 4.42 14.27
C GLY A 481 23.76 4.76 14.36
N TRP A 482 23.06 4.81 13.24
CA TRP A 482 21.62 5.00 13.24
C TRP A 482 20.90 3.88 14.01
N ALA A 483 19.96 4.29 14.86
CA ALA A 483 19.05 3.39 15.55
C ALA A 483 17.65 3.99 15.46
N ALA A 484 16.66 3.17 15.13
CA ALA A 484 15.28 3.61 15.03
C ALA A 484 14.78 4.13 16.40
N PRO A 485 14.31 5.39 16.50
CA PRO A 485 13.61 5.86 17.68
C PRO A 485 12.35 5.03 17.94
N GLN A 486 11.98 4.87 19.20
CA GLN A 486 10.76 4.12 19.57
C GLN A 486 9.47 4.92 19.34
N SER A 487 9.55 6.24 19.28
CA SER A 487 8.39 7.09 18.97
C SER A 487 8.84 8.41 18.33
N ALA A 488 7.92 9.08 17.65
CA ALA A 488 8.12 10.39 17.05
C ALA A 488 8.54 11.47 18.09
N ALA A 489 8.08 11.35 19.33
CA ALA A 489 8.45 12.27 20.42
C ALA A 489 9.95 12.24 20.76
N ASN A 490 10.65 11.17 20.40
CA ASN A 490 12.08 10.98 20.65
C ASN A 490 12.95 11.20 19.39
N LEU A 491 12.34 11.71 18.30
CA LEU A 491 13.04 11.88 17.04
C LEU A 491 14.07 13.01 17.13
N THR A 492 15.30 12.71 16.76
CA THR A 492 16.36 13.72 16.62
C THR A 492 16.49 14.17 15.16
N PRO A 493 17.05 15.36 14.89
CA PRO A 493 17.30 15.82 13.53
C PRO A 493 18.14 14.83 12.70
N GLU A 494 19.08 14.13 13.33
CA GLU A 494 19.93 13.13 12.67
C GLU A 494 19.17 11.86 12.32
N ALA A 495 18.23 11.44 13.19
CA ALA A 495 17.37 10.29 12.93
C ALA A 495 16.33 10.57 11.82
N ASN A 496 16.01 11.85 11.62
CA ASN A 496 15.08 12.35 10.59
C ASN A 496 15.81 12.91 9.35
N ALA A 497 17.05 12.52 9.12
CA ALA A 497 17.81 12.97 7.95
C ALA A 497 17.61 12.03 6.77
N MET A 498 17.64 12.58 5.55
CA MET A 498 17.69 11.75 4.33
C MET A 498 18.96 10.89 4.33
N TRP A 499 18.81 9.66 3.81
CA TRP A 499 19.89 8.69 3.75
C TRP A 499 20.67 8.81 2.42
N GLU A 500 21.88 8.27 2.41
CA GLU A 500 22.62 8.05 1.17
C GLU A 500 21.93 6.96 0.35
N VAL A 501 21.54 7.28 -0.90
CA VAL A 501 20.88 6.33 -1.79
C VAL A 501 21.75 6.09 -3.03
N GLN A 502 21.80 4.85 -3.44
CA GLN A 502 22.58 4.39 -4.56
C GLN A 502 21.70 3.57 -5.51
N MET A 503 21.98 3.67 -6.82
CA MET A 503 21.36 2.81 -7.83
C MET A 503 22.04 1.44 -7.83
N VAL A 504 21.26 0.37 -7.87
CA VAL A 504 21.76 -1.01 -7.93
C VAL A 504 21.90 -1.44 -9.39
N ASN A 505 23.11 -1.85 -9.80
CA ASN A 505 23.36 -2.31 -11.16
C ASN A 505 22.86 -3.73 -11.37
N ILE A 506 22.10 -3.95 -12.45
CA ILE A 506 21.57 -5.26 -12.82
C ILE A 506 22.38 -5.80 -14.00
N THR A 507 23.09 -6.92 -13.80
CA THR A 507 24.01 -7.50 -14.78
C THR A 507 23.35 -8.49 -15.74
N SER A 508 22.07 -8.83 -15.54
CA SER A 508 21.33 -9.78 -16.37
C SER A 508 20.71 -9.19 -17.64
N GLY A 509 20.94 -7.88 -17.93
CA GLY A 509 20.37 -7.17 -19.06
C GLY A 509 21.38 -6.29 -19.81
N GLU A 510 20.97 -5.79 -20.99
CA GLU A 510 21.76 -4.83 -21.78
C GLU A 510 21.76 -3.41 -21.20
N ASN A 511 20.92 -3.16 -20.17
CA ASN A 511 20.70 -1.87 -19.54
C ASN A 511 20.79 -2.00 -18.02
N GLU A 512 21.04 -0.88 -17.35
CA GLU A 512 21.08 -0.72 -15.88
C GLU A 512 19.69 -0.80 -15.21
N THR A 513 18.68 -1.32 -15.90
CA THR A 513 17.30 -1.40 -15.46
C THR A 513 16.75 -2.83 -15.56
N LEU A 514 15.62 -3.09 -14.91
CA LEU A 514 14.98 -4.41 -14.93
C LEU A 514 14.48 -4.83 -16.32
N GLY A 515 14.24 -3.88 -17.24
CA GLY A 515 13.59 -4.16 -18.53
C GLY A 515 12.12 -4.60 -18.40
N MET A 516 11.53 -4.42 -17.22
CA MET A 516 10.15 -4.77 -16.88
C MET A 516 9.62 -3.88 -15.76
N PHE A 517 8.31 -3.93 -15.50
CA PHE A 517 7.70 -3.22 -14.38
C PHE A 517 8.08 -3.88 -13.05
N LEU A 518 8.57 -3.09 -12.10
CA LEU A 518 8.75 -3.51 -10.71
C LEU A 518 7.41 -3.36 -9.99
N ARG A 519 6.83 -4.47 -9.53
CA ARG A 519 5.49 -4.47 -8.93
C ARG A 519 5.50 -4.59 -7.41
N GLY A 520 6.53 -5.19 -6.84
CA GLY A 520 6.64 -5.40 -5.40
C GLY A 520 7.90 -6.17 -5.04
N PHE A 521 8.06 -6.36 -3.75
CA PHE A 521 9.13 -7.14 -3.13
C PHE A 521 8.53 -8.22 -2.23
N GLY A 522 9.39 -9.11 -1.74
CA GLY A 522 9.06 -10.09 -0.72
C GLY A 522 10.29 -10.53 0.06
N GLU A 523 10.07 -11.00 1.27
CA GLU A 523 11.08 -11.50 2.21
C GLU A 523 10.72 -12.94 2.65
#